data_73aae97cb9a13a837b3811539252b907
#
_entry.id   73aae97cb9a13a837b3811539252b907
#
_cell.length_a   1.000
_cell.length_b   1.000
_cell.length_c   1.000
_cell.angle_alpha   90.00
_cell.angle_beta   90.00
_cell.angle_gamma   90.00
#
_symmetry.space_group_name_H-M   'P 1'
#
loop_
_entity.id
_entity.type
_entity.pdbx_description
1 polymer ?
#
loop_
_entity_poly.entity_id
_entity_poly.type
_entity_poly.pdbx_seq_one_letter_code
_entity_poly.pdbx_strand_id
1 'polypeptide(L)'
;LDTPGHAAFTTMRARGAQVTDITILVVAADDGVMPQTIEAINHAKEANVPTIVAVNKIDKPTANPDRVMQELTEYGLIPEDWGGETIFVPLSALSGEGIDDLLEMIGLVAEVQELKANPDKQAVGTVIEAELDKSRGPAASLLVQNGTLNVGDSIVVGNTYGRIRAMVNDLGQRIKSAGPSTPVEITGINDVPVSYTHLT
;
A
#
# COMPACT_ATOMS: atom_id res chain seq x y z
N LEU A 1 0.71 -1.96 -1.60
CA LEU A 1 -0.02 -1.24 -2.65
C LEU A 1 0.90 -0.22 -3.31
N ASP A 2 1.09 -0.34 -4.62
CA ASP A 2 1.77 0.69 -5.41
C ASP A 2 0.73 1.66 -5.97
N THR A 3 0.98 2.97 -5.82
CA THR A 3 0.08 4.01 -6.33
C THR A 3 0.84 4.91 -7.30
N PRO A 4 0.28 5.17 -8.49
CA PRO A 4 0.94 6.04 -9.46
C PRO A 4 1.14 7.46 -8.91
N GLY A 5 2.31 8.04 -9.17
CA GLY A 5 2.68 9.38 -8.70
C GLY A 5 2.03 10.56 -9.42
N HIS A 6 1.28 10.34 -10.51
CA HIS A 6 0.67 11.42 -11.29
C HIS A 6 -0.52 12.07 -10.55
N ALA A 7 -0.72 13.37 -10.76
CA ALA A 7 -1.79 14.15 -10.14
C ALA A 7 -3.20 13.58 -10.35
N ALA A 8 -3.44 12.86 -11.47
CA ALA A 8 -4.73 12.24 -11.76
C ALA A 8 -5.14 11.14 -10.76
N PHE A 9 -4.23 10.61 -9.93
CA PHE A 9 -4.48 9.48 -9.04
C PHE A 9 -4.57 9.86 -7.55
N THR A 10 -4.90 11.11 -7.23
CA THR A 10 -5.09 11.62 -5.87
C THR A 10 -6.01 10.74 -5.02
N THR A 11 -7.16 10.37 -5.57
CA THR A 11 -8.15 9.55 -4.86
C THR A 11 -7.63 8.16 -4.55
N MET A 12 -6.81 7.55 -5.42
CA MET A 12 -6.19 6.24 -5.19
C MET A 12 -5.17 6.33 -4.04
N ARG A 13 -4.35 7.39 -4.00
CA ARG A 13 -3.39 7.60 -2.90
C ARG A 13 -4.09 7.81 -1.57
N ALA A 14 -5.10 8.66 -1.51
CA ALA A 14 -5.88 8.92 -0.30
C ALA A 14 -6.51 7.63 0.27
N ARG A 15 -7.14 6.85 -0.60
CA ARG A 15 -7.78 5.59 -0.21
C ARG A 15 -6.78 4.49 0.12
N GLY A 16 -5.67 4.41 -0.64
CA GLY A 16 -4.57 3.49 -0.38
C GLY A 16 -3.99 3.69 1.02
N ALA A 17 -3.74 4.93 1.42
CA ALA A 17 -3.23 5.26 2.76
C ALA A 17 -4.15 4.76 3.90
N GLN A 18 -5.48 4.77 3.70
CA GLN A 18 -6.44 4.33 4.72
C GLN A 18 -6.47 2.82 4.96
N VAL A 19 -5.94 2.02 4.05
CA VAL A 19 -5.96 0.54 4.13
C VAL A 19 -4.57 -0.06 4.32
N THR A 20 -3.55 0.78 4.45
CA THR A 20 -2.16 0.36 4.67
C THR A 20 -1.71 0.67 6.10
N ASP A 21 -0.74 -0.09 6.58
CA ASP A 21 -0.19 0.04 7.94
C ASP A 21 1.08 0.90 7.96
N ILE A 22 1.79 0.98 6.83
CA ILE A 22 3.03 1.74 6.67
C ILE A 22 3.03 2.38 5.27
N THR A 23 3.44 3.62 5.18
CA THR A 23 3.64 4.34 3.92
C THR A 23 5.12 4.50 3.62
N ILE A 24 5.53 4.17 2.41
CA ILE A 24 6.87 4.48 1.89
C ILE A 24 6.73 5.66 0.93
N LEU A 25 7.29 6.80 1.32
CA LEU A 25 7.31 8.00 0.50
C LEU A 25 8.61 8.03 -0.30
N VAL A 26 8.52 7.86 -1.60
CA VAL A 26 9.69 7.89 -2.50
C VAL A 26 9.90 9.29 -3.02
N VAL A 27 11.07 9.86 -2.74
CA VAL A 27 11.47 11.21 -3.21
C VAL A 27 12.82 11.12 -3.93
N ALA A 28 12.91 11.71 -5.10
CA ALA A 28 14.16 11.68 -5.86
C ALA A 28 15.17 12.71 -5.30
N ALA A 29 16.40 12.26 -5.06
CA ALA A 29 17.47 13.11 -4.50
C ALA A 29 17.92 14.24 -5.43
N ASP A 30 17.62 14.13 -6.72
CA ASP A 30 17.95 15.14 -7.74
C ASP A 30 16.80 16.16 -7.96
N ASP A 31 15.55 15.73 -7.83
CA ASP A 31 14.38 16.59 -8.09
C ASP A 31 13.88 17.33 -6.83
N GLY A 32 13.99 16.70 -5.65
CA GLY A 32 13.48 17.25 -4.39
C GLY A 32 11.97 17.05 -4.19
N VAL A 33 11.36 17.88 -3.35
CA VAL A 33 9.95 17.80 -2.99
C VAL A 33 9.07 18.40 -4.09
N MET A 34 8.24 17.58 -4.69
CA MET A 34 7.31 17.93 -5.76
C MET A 34 5.88 18.09 -5.20
N PRO A 35 4.95 18.76 -5.91
CA PRO A 35 3.56 18.92 -5.43
C PRO A 35 2.89 17.59 -5.08
N GLN A 36 3.14 16.53 -5.84
CA GLN A 36 2.60 15.19 -5.59
C GLN A 36 3.20 14.57 -4.30
N THR A 37 4.43 14.92 -3.95
CA THR A 37 5.07 14.52 -2.69
C THR A 37 4.34 15.13 -1.50
N ILE A 38 4.04 16.42 -1.56
CA ILE A 38 3.29 17.14 -0.52
C ILE A 38 1.89 16.53 -0.33
N GLU A 39 1.22 16.23 -1.41
CA GLU A 39 -0.09 15.58 -1.40
C GLU A 39 0.00 14.20 -0.72
N ALA A 40 0.98 13.37 -1.09
CA ALA A 40 1.17 12.05 -0.47
C ALA A 40 1.46 12.14 1.03
N ILE A 41 2.26 13.14 1.47
CA ILE A 41 2.49 13.42 2.89
C ILE A 41 1.19 13.74 3.61
N ASN A 42 0.34 14.58 3.03
CA ASN A 42 -0.93 14.97 3.64
C ASN A 42 -1.86 13.76 3.79
N HIS A 43 -1.95 12.91 2.78
CA HIS A 43 -2.77 11.68 2.86
C HIS A 43 -2.26 10.69 3.91
N ALA A 44 -0.95 10.50 4.01
CA ALA A 44 -0.37 9.64 5.05
C ALA A 44 -0.64 10.19 6.47
N LYS A 45 -0.53 11.51 6.64
CA LYS A 45 -0.86 12.18 7.91
C LYS A 45 -2.35 12.09 8.25
N GLU A 46 -3.23 12.34 7.28
CA GLU A 46 -4.68 12.23 7.47
C GLU A 46 -5.09 10.80 7.86
N ALA A 47 -4.46 9.80 7.27
CA ALA A 47 -4.67 8.40 7.61
C ALA A 47 -3.95 7.97 8.92
N ASN A 48 -3.12 8.84 9.49
CA ASN A 48 -2.30 8.55 10.68
C ASN A 48 -1.42 7.31 10.52
N VAL A 49 -0.81 7.14 9.35
CA VAL A 49 0.03 6.00 8.99
C VAL A 49 1.51 6.40 9.13
N PRO A 50 2.35 5.58 9.80
CA PRO A 50 3.79 5.80 9.86
C PRO A 50 4.39 5.90 8.46
N THR A 51 5.29 6.88 8.28
CA THR A 51 5.91 7.15 6.98
C THR A 51 7.41 6.92 7.06
N ILE A 52 7.94 6.09 6.16
CA ILE A 52 9.37 5.95 5.88
C ILE A 52 9.67 6.71 4.60
N VAL A 53 10.68 7.55 4.61
CA VAL A 53 11.10 8.31 3.42
C VAL A 53 12.24 7.57 2.72
N ALA A 54 12.01 7.15 1.49
CA ALA A 54 13.02 6.57 0.61
C ALA A 54 13.56 7.67 -0.32
N VAL A 55 14.77 8.15 -0.05
CA VAL A 55 15.44 9.16 -0.87
C VAL A 55 16.16 8.45 -2.01
N ASN A 56 15.50 8.36 -3.16
CA ASN A 56 15.94 7.56 -4.31
C ASN A 56 16.85 8.35 -5.26
N LYS A 57 17.52 7.64 -6.16
CA LYS A 57 18.43 8.15 -7.18
C LYS A 57 19.72 8.78 -6.62
N ILE A 58 20.24 8.24 -5.51
CA ILE A 58 21.52 8.71 -4.94
C ILE A 58 22.73 8.47 -5.86
N ASP A 59 22.58 7.58 -6.84
CA ASP A 59 23.57 7.28 -7.88
C ASP A 59 23.80 8.44 -8.86
N LYS A 60 22.89 9.42 -8.90
CA LYS A 60 23.02 10.55 -9.83
C LYS A 60 24.04 11.59 -9.34
N PRO A 61 24.83 12.19 -10.25
CA PRO A 61 25.80 13.25 -9.87
C PRO A 61 25.16 14.49 -9.27
N THR A 62 23.88 14.74 -9.57
CA THR A 62 23.08 15.88 -9.08
C THR A 62 22.31 15.56 -7.79
N ALA A 63 22.46 14.35 -7.25
CA ALA A 63 21.78 13.93 -6.05
C ALA A 63 22.22 14.77 -4.84
N ASN A 64 21.25 15.24 -4.07
CA ASN A 64 21.48 15.95 -2.82
C ASN A 64 20.46 15.51 -1.76
N PRO A 65 20.71 14.37 -1.08
CA PRO A 65 19.82 13.85 -0.05
C PRO A 65 19.58 14.84 1.10
N ASP A 66 20.61 15.57 1.53
CA ASP A 66 20.51 16.53 2.64
C ASP A 66 19.53 17.66 2.33
N ARG A 67 19.54 18.16 1.09
CA ARG A 67 18.57 19.16 0.64
C ARG A 67 17.14 18.61 0.71
N VAL A 68 16.93 17.38 0.26
CA VAL A 68 15.61 16.74 0.29
C VAL A 68 15.12 16.56 1.73
N MET A 69 15.99 16.14 2.63
CA MET A 69 15.66 16.03 4.07
C MET A 69 15.28 17.38 4.66
N GLN A 70 16.03 18.46 4.33
CA GLN A 70 15.68 19.83 4.76
C GLN A 70 14.31 20.27 4.23
N GLU A 71 14.05 20.09 2.94
CA GLU A 71 12.75 20.43 2.34
C GLU A 71 11.59 19.67 3.02
N LEU A 72 11.77 18.38 3.34
CA LEU A 72 10.74 17.56 3.98
C LEU A 72 10.47 17.95 5.43
N THR A 73 11.42 18.54 6.15
CA THR A 73 11.19 19.05 7.51
C THR A 73 10.15 20.17 7.54
N GLU A 74 10.05 20.97 6.49
CA GLU A 74 9.02 22.02 6.37
C GLU A 74 7.60 21.42 6.35
N TYR A 75 7.49 20.17 5.92
CA TYR A 75 6.23 19.40 5.91
C TYR A 75 6.09 18.48 7.12
N GLY A 76 6.94 18.64 8.16
CA GLY A 76 6.87 17.94 9.42
C GLY A 76 7.37 16.49 9.38
N LEU A 77 8.16 16.12 8.36
CA LEU A 77 8.92 14.88 8.31
C LEU A 77 10.35 15.18 8.76
N ILE A 78 10.61 15.05 10.06
CA ILE A 78 11.88 15.39 10.67
C ILE A 78 12.69 14.12 10.90
N PRO A 79 13.94 14.03 10.39
CA PRO A 79 14.82 12.88 10.61
C PRO A 79 15.08 12.62 12.10
N GLU A 80 15.28 11.36 12.47
CA GLU A 80 15.65 10.96 13.84
C GLU A 80 16.94 11.64 14.31
N ASP A 81 17.94 11.76 13.43
CA ASP A 81 19.23 12.45 13.70
C ASP A 81 19.05 13.94 14.05
N TRP A 82 17.93 14.53 13.66
CA TRP A 82 17.59 15.94 13.95
C TRP A 82 16.53 16.06 15.07
N GLY A 83 16.31 14.97 15.81
CA GLY A 83 15.38 14.92 16.94
C GLY A 83 13.93 14.69 16.55
N GLY A 84 13.64 14.22 15.34
CA GLY A 84 12.33 13.80 14.86
C GLY A 84 12.08 12.32 15.04
N GLU A 85 11.05 11.82 14.36
CA GLU A 85 10.61 10.42 14.43
C GLU A 85 10.51 9.77 13.03
N THR A 86 10.94 10.47 11.97
CA THR A 86 10.82 9.98 10.60
C THR A 86 12.10 9.28 10.17
N ILE A 87 11.96 8.05 9.68
CA ILE A 87 13.07 7.26 9.14
C ILE A 87 13.30 7.70 7.69
N PHE A 88 14.54 8.06 7.37
CA PHE A 88 15.02 8.40 6.04
C PHE A 88 16.01 7.34 5.58
N VAL A 89 15.79 6.76 4.41
CA VAL A 89 16.68 5.76 3.81
C VAL A 89 17.15 6.27 2.45
N PRO A 90 18.42 6.67 2.33
CA PRO A 90 19.02 6.97 1.02
C PRO A 90 19.19 5.66 0.24
N LEU A 91 18.77 5.65 -1.03
CA LEU A 91 18.87 4.45 -1.86
C LEU A 91 18.95 4.77 -3.35
N SER A 92 19.37 3.78 -4.12
CA SER A 92 19.24 3.77 -5.58
C SER A 92 18.53 2.51 -6.03
N ALA A 93 17.30 2.66 -6.51
CA ALA A 93 16.55 1.56 -7.09
C ALA A 93 17.22 0.98 -8.35
N LEU A 94 18.05 1.78 -9.04
CA LEU A 94 18.78 1.35 -10.25
C LEU A 94 19.94 0.41 -9.90
N SER A 95 20.74 0.74 -8.88
CA SER A 95 21.91 -0.07 -8.46
C SER A 95 21.58 -1.13 -7.42
N GLY A 96 20.44 -1.00 -6.73
CA GLY A 96 20.07 -1.82 -5.58
C GLY A 96 20.66 -1.35 -4.25
N GLU A 97 21.46 -0.30 -4.24
CA GLU A 97 22.05 0.28 -3.03
C GLU A 97 20.96 0.80 -2.08
N GLY A 98 21.06 0.46 -0.78
CA GLY A 98 20.12 0.89 0.26
C GLY A 98 18.76 0.19 0.25
N ILE A 99 18.50 -0.75 -0.66
CA ILE A 99 17.22 -1.50 -0.70
C ILE A 99 17.09 -2.41 0.52
N ASP A 100 18.15 -3.12 0.90
CA ASP A 100 18.15 -4.00 2.07
C ASP A 100 17.90 -3.20 3.35
N ASP A 101 18.50 -2.00 3.47
CA ASP A 101 18.28 -1.09 4.59
C ASP A 101 16.82 -0.64 4.66
N LEU A 102 16.19 -0.32 3.51
CA LEU A 102 14.77 0.01 3.46
C LEU A 102 13.90 -1.15 3.95
N LEU A 103 14.18 -2.38 3.52
CA LEU A 103 13.44 -3.56 3.93
C LEU A 103 13.61 -3.83 5.44
N GLU A 104 14.80 -3.63 5.99
CA GLU A 104 15.05 -3.73 7.42
C GLU A 104 14.24 -2.69 8.22
N MET A 105 14.21 -1.43 7.76
CA MET A 105 13.44 -0.37 8.41
C MET A 105 11.93 -0.63 8.35
N ILE A 106 11.42 -1.17 7.26
CA ILE A 106 10.01 -1.59 7.15
C ILE A 106 9.71 -2.67 8.21
N GLY A 107 10.57 -3.67 8.35
CA GLY A 107 10.44 -4.73 9.36
C GLY A 107 10.42 -4.16 10.78
N LEU A 108 11.35 -3.24 11.08
CA LEU A 108 11.45 -2.59 12.38
C LEU A 108 10.18 -1.79 12.72
N VAL A 109 9.69 -0.97 11.79
CA VAL A 109 8.45 -0.20 11.97
C VAL A 109 7.25 -1.12 12.18
N ALA A 110 7.17 -2.22 11.43
CA ALA A 110 6.08 -3.20 11.57
C ALA A 110 6.10 -3.87 12.96
N GLU A 111 7.28 -4.16 13.52
CA GLU A 111 7.42 -4.70 14.88
C GLU A 111 6.96 -3.67 15.94
N VAL A 112 7.40 -2.42 15.81
CA VAL A 112 7.01 -1.34 16.73
C VAL A 112 5.51 -1.07 16.71
N GLN A 113 4.88 -1.18 15.54
CA GLN A 113 3.42 -1.03 15.38
C GLN A 113 2.63 -2.21 15.96
N GLU A 114 3.29 -3.32 16.33
CA GLU A 114 2.65 -4.53 16.85
C GLU A 114 1.49 -5.02 15.97
N LEU A 115 1.65 -5.00 14.65
CA LEU A 115 0.62 -5.38 13.69
C LEU A 115 0.16 -6.82 13.93
N LYS A 116 -1.14 -7.01 14.16
CA LYS A 116 -1.72 -8.31 14.51
C LYS A 116 -3.00 -8.55 13.73
N ALA A 117 -3.19 -9.79 13.29
CA ALA A 117 -4.44 -10.27 12.71
C ALA A 117 -4.72 -11.70 13.16
N ASN A 118 -5.99 -12.06 13.21
CA ASN A 118 -6.41 -13.42 13.55
C ASN A 118 -6.84 -14.15 12.27
N PRO A 119 -6.07 -15.17 11.80
CA PRO A 119 -6.46 -15.95 10.62
C PRO A 119 -7.65 -16.88 10.86
N ASP A 120 -7.92 -17.26 12.11
CA ASP A 120 -8.93 -18.27 12.49
C ASP A 120 -10.33 -17.69 12.68
N LYS A 121 -10.69 -16.70 11.86
CA LYS A 121 -12.05 -16.14 11.84
C LYS A 121 -12.52 -15.85 10.42
N GLN A 122 -13.78 -15.44 10.32
CA GLN A 122 -14.38 -15.03 9.07
C GLN A 122 -13.57 -13.88 8.44
N ALA A 123 -13.34 -13.96 7.13
CA ALA A 123 -12.53 -12.98 6.43
C ALA A 123 -13.19 -11.60 6.43
N VAL A 124 -12.36 -10.59 6.69
CA VAL A 124 -12.70 -9.18 6.53
C VAL A 124 -11.61 -8.54 5.70
N GLY A 125 -11.98 -7.69 4.75
CA GLY A 125 -11.02 -7.04 3.87
C GLY A 125 -11.61 -5.83 3.15
N THR A 126 -10.82 -5.25 2.29
CA THR A 126 -11.20 -4.08 1.49
C THR A 126 -11.04 -4.37 0.01
N VAL A 127 -11.99 -3.92 -0.79
CA VAL A 127 -11.89 -3.94 -2.25
C VAL A 127 -10.94 -2.85 -2.70
N ILE A 128 -9.86 -3.22 -3.35
CA ILE A 128 -8.90 -2.28 -3.92
C ILE A 128 -9.35 -1.82 -5.30
N GLU A 129 -9.76 -2.77 -6.12
CA GLU A 129 -10.20 -2.54 -7.49
C GLU A 129 -11.31 -3.51 -7.86
N ALA A 130 -12.20 -3.10 -8.75
CA ALA A 130 -13.25 -3.96 -9.27
C ALA A 130 -13.52 -3.66 -10.72
N GLU A 131 -13.69 -4.70 -11.52
CA GLU A 131 -13.90 -4.58 -12.96
C GLU A 131 -14.87 -5.64 -13.49
N LEU A 132 -15.41 -5.37 -14.67
CA LEU A 132 -16.17 -6.35 -15.43
C LEU A 132 -15.27 -6.98 -16.49
N ASP A 133 -14.72 -8.15 -16.19
CA ASP A 133 -13.96 -8.93 -17.17
C ASP A 133 -14.89 -9.55 -18.20
N LYS A 134 -14.57 -9.36 -19.48
CA LYS A 134 -15.40 -9.83 -20.60
C LYS A 134 -15.54 -11.35 -20.67
N SER A 135 -14.60 -12.09 -20.12
CA SER A 135 -14.53 -13.56 -20.16
C SER A 135 -14.92 -14.22 -18.84
N ARG A 136 -14.64 -13.59 -17.73
CA ARG A 136 -14.80 -14.13 -16.37
C ARG A 136 -15.98 -13.52 -15.59
N GLY A 137 -16.57 -12.44 -16.11
CA GLY A 137 -17.62 -11.67 -15.45
C GLY A 137 -17.06 -10.69 -14.40
N PRO A 138 -17.89 -10.29 -13.41
CA PRO A 138 -17.44 -9.41 -12.35
C PRO A 138 -16.26 -10.00 -11.57
N ALA A 139 -15.18 -9.23 -11.47
CA ALA A 139 -13.98 -9.55 -10.72
C ALA A 139 -13.65 -8.42 -9.74
N ALA A 140 -13.05 -8.75 -8.62
CA ALA A 140 -12.59 -7.77 -7.65
C ALA A 140 -11.25 -8.16 -7.05
N SER A 141 -10.34 -7.19 -6.96
CA SER A 141 -9.09 -7.31 -6.21
C SER A 141 -9.34 -6.88 -4.77
N LEU A 142 -9.09 -7.78 -3.85
CA LEU A 142 -9.31 -7.61 -2.41
C LEU A 142 -7.99 -7.62 -1.67
N LEU A 143 -7.88 -6.83 -0.62
CA LEU A 143 -6.88 -6.99 0.42
C LEU A 143 -7.56 -7.62 1.65
N VAL A 144 -7.21 -8.86 1.97
CA VAL A 144 -7.67 -9.52 3.20
C VAL A 144 -6.94 -8.89 4.37
N GLN A 145 -7.68 -8.29 5.32
CA GLN A 145 -7.12 -7.62 6.48
C GLN A 145 -7.17 -8.51 7.73
N ASN A 146 -8.16 -9.39 7.82
CA ASN A 146 -8.33 -10.27 8.96
C ASN A 146 -9.11 -11.53 8.55
N GLY A 147 -8.92 -12.63 9.27
CA GLY A 147 -9.55 -13.91 8.93
C GLY A 147 -8.91 -14.58 7.73
N THR A 148 -9.52 -15.66 7.26
CA THR A 148 -9.07 -16.40 6.07
C THR A 148 -10.22 -16.53 5.08
N LEU A 149 -9.98 -16.10 3.85
CA LEU A 149 -10.92 -16.20 2.74
C LEU A 149 -10.64 -17.48 1.96
N ASN A 150 -11.70 -18.24 1.63
CA ASN A 150 -11.56 -19.50 0.90
C ASN A 150 -12.39 -19.51 -0.38
N VAL A 151 -11.95 -20.28 -1.36
CA VAL A 151 -12.79 -20.61 -2.52
C VAL A 151 -14.01 -21.38 -2.03
N GLY A 152 -15.19 -20.92 -2.47
CA GLY A 152 -16.47 -21.47 -2.03
C GLY A 152 -17.17 -20.67 -0.93
N ASP A 153 -16.49 -19.73 -0.29
CA ASP A 153 -17.11 -18.86 0.70
C ASP A 153 -18.16 -17.96 0.06
N SER A 154 -19.22 -17.71 0.83
CA SER A 154 -20.22 -16.69 0.50
C SER A 154 -19.77 -15.37 1.09
N ILE A 155 -19.78 -14.33 0.28
CA ILE A 155 -19.28 -13.00 0.66
C ILE A 155 -20.31 -11.92 0.35
N VAL A 156 -20.27 -10.86 1.14
CA VAL A 156 -20.96 -9.61 0.87
C VAL A 156 -19.88 -8.54 0.65
N VAL A 157 -20.00 -7.79 -0.44
CA VAL A 157 -19.03 -6.79 -0.84
C VAL A 157 -19.78 -5.51 -1.19
N GLY A 158 -19.80 -4.55 -0.26
CA GLY A 158 -20.60 -3.33 -0.43
C GLY A 158 -22.07 -3.63 -0.64
N ASN A 159 -22.58 -3.34 -1.82
CA ASN A 159 -23.99 -3.56 -2.23
C ASN A 159 -24.20 -4.85 -3.07
N THR A 160 -23.16 -5.64 -3.26
CA THR A 160 -23.24 -6.91 -4.01
C THR A 160 -22.87 -8.10 -3.13
N TYR A 161 -23.21 -9.27 -3.57
CA TYR A 161 -22.90 -10.53 -2.89
C TYR A 161 -22.57 -11.61 -3.92
N GLY A 162 -22.00 -12.70 -3.44
CA GLY A 162 -21.71 -13.84 -4.30
C GLY A 162 -21.03 -14.96 -3.58
N ARG A 163 -20.66 -15.97 -4.35
CA ARG A 163 -19.88 -17.10 -3.89
C ARG A 163 -18.57 -17.16 -4.65
N ILE A 164 -17.45 -17.16 -3.96
CA ILE A 164 -16.12 -17.19 -4.57
C ILE A 164 -15.96 -18.45 -5.41
N ARG A 165 -15.81 -18.29 -6.72
CA ARG A 165 -15.58 -19.39 -7.67
C ARG A 165 -14.10 -19.68 -7.83
N ALA A 166 -13.28 -18.63 -7.88
CA ALA A 166 -11.84 -18.72 -8.00
C ALA A 166 -11.15 -17.53 -7.33
N MET A 167 -9.95 -17.77 -6.85
CA MET A 167 -9.03 -16.75 -6.34
C MET A 167 -7.70 -16.86 -7.06
N VAL A 168 -7.10 -15.72 -7.35
CA VAL A 168 -5.77 -15.60 -7.98
C VAL A 168 -4.94 -14.64 -7.14
N ASN A 169 -3.69 -14.99 -6.87
CA ASN A 169 -2.76 -14.12 -6.16
C ASN A 169 -2.13 -13.06 -7.10
N ASP A 170 -1.30 -12.21 -6.54
CA ASP A 170 -0.54 -11.15 -7.25
C ASP A 170 0.42 -11.69 -8.33
N LEU A 171 0.80 -12.96 -8.26
CA LEU A 171 1.61 -13.64 -9.27
C LEU A 171 0.77 -14.32 -10.38
N GLY A 172 -0.54 -14.14 -10.39
CA GLY A 172 -1.44 -14.77 -11.35
C GLY A 172 -1.70 -16.26 -11.11
N GLN A 173 -1.35 -16.78 -9.94
CA GLN A 173 -1.51 -18.19 -9.59
C GLN A 173 -2.85 -18.41 -8.88
N ARG A 174 -3.54 -19.51 -9.25
CA ARG A 174 -4.76 -19.92 -8.54
C ARG A 174 -4.42 -20.40 -7.13
N ILE A 175 -5.13 -19.84 -6.15
CA ILE A 175 -5.01 -20.21 -4.74
C ILE A 175 -6.37 -20.66 -4.20
N LYS A 176 -6.37 -21.46 -3.13
CA LYS A 176 -7.60 -21.97 -2.49
C LYS A 176 -7.99 -21.17 -1.26
N SER A 177 -7.01 -20.53 -0.59
CA SER A 177 -7.21 -19.73 0.61
C SER A 177 -6.28 -18.53 0.63
N ALA A 178 -6.72 -17.46 1.28
CA ALA A 178 -5.96 -16.23 1.46
C ALA A 178 -6.15 -15.75 2.91
N GLY A 179 -5.05 -15.70 3.65
CA GLY A 179 -5.01 -15.19 5.02
C GLY A 179 -4.84 -13.67 5.09
N PRO A 180 -4.64 -13.10 6.29
CA PRO A 180 -4.41 -11.68 6.49
C PRO A 180 -3.24 -11.14 5.66
N SER A 181 -3.33 -9.87 5.24
CA SER A 181 -2.36 -9.16 4.40
C SER A 181 -2.12 -9.76 3.01
N THR A 182 -3.01 -10.62 2.55
CA THR A 182 -2.90 -11.26 1.23
C THR A 182 -3.78 -10.53 0.21
N PRO A 183 -3.20 -9.95 -0.86
CA PRO A 183 -3.97 -9.45 -2.00
C PRO A 183 -4.45 -10.61 -2.87
N VAL A 184 -5.72 -10.58 -3.27
CA VAL A 184 -6.31 -11.61 -4.13
C VAL A 184 -7.32 -11.00 -5.10
N GLU A 185 -7.31 -11.48 -6.33
CA GLU A 185 -8.40 -11.27 -7.28
C GLU A 185 -9.41 -12.40 -7.11
N ILE A 186 -10.67 -12.04 -6.94
CA ILE A 186 -11.78 -12.98 -6.82
C ILE A 186 -12.74 -12.89 -8.00
N THR A 187 -13.37 -14.02 -8.33
CA THR A 187 -14.51 -14.10 -9.26
C THR A 187 -15.66 -14.87 -8.63
N GLY A 188 -16.89 -14.62 -9.12
CA GLY A 188 -18.09 -15.29 -8.63
C GLY A 188 -19.07 -14.37 -7.89
N ILE A 189 -18.76 -13.07 -7.78
CA ILE A 189 -19.68 -12.04 -7.33
C ILE A 189 -20.74 -11.74 -8.39
N ASN A 190 -21.92 -11.30 -7.98
CA ASN A 190 -23.06 -11.11 -8.89
C ASN A 190 -22.97 -9.82 -9.70
N ASP A 191 -22.27 -8.80 -9.17
CA ASP A 191 -22.08 -7.50 -9.80
C ASP A 191 -20.73 -6.93 -9.41
N VAL A 192 -20.31 -5.86 -10.09
CA VAL A 192 -19.05 -5.15 -9.80
C VAL A 192 -19.25 -4.29 -8.55
N PRO A 193 -18.52 -4.56 -7.45
CA PRO A 193 -18.59 -3.74 -6.25
C PRO A 193 -17.94 -2.38 -6.46
N VAL A 194 -18.29 -1.43 -5.62
CA VAL A 194 -17.59 -0.15 -5.56
C VAL A 194 -16.21 -0.35 -4.91
N SER A 195 -15.15 0.14 -5.53
CA SER A 195 -13.80 0.07 -4.98
C SER A 195 -13.72 0.72 -3.59
N TYR A 196 -12.88 0.17 -2.70
CA TYR A 196 -12.73 0.57 -1.30
C TYR A 196 -13.97 0.35 -0.41
N THR A 197 -14.84 -0.58 -0.80
CA THR A 197 -15.87 -1.13 0.09
C THR A 197 -15.33 -2.29 0.91
N HIS A 198 -15.93 -2.51 2.08
CA HIS A 198 -15.53 -3.61 2.95
C HIS A 198 -16.15 -4.95 2.50
N LEU A 199 -15.37 -6.00 2.65
CA LEU A 199 -15.77 -7.40 2.55
C LEU A 199 -16.12 -7.91 3.94
N THR A 200 -17.22 -8.63 4.06
CA THR A 200 -17.62 -9.40 5.23
C THR A 200 -18.21 -10.75 4.83
#